data_46826094378d623de5f0f82718af0c95
#
_entry.id   46826094378d623de5f0f82718af0c95
#
_cell.length_a   1.000
_cell.length_b   1.000
_cell.length_c   1.000
_cell.angle_alpha   90.00
_cell.angle_beta   90.00
_cell.angle_gamma   90.00
#
_symmetry.space_group_name_H-M   'P 1'
#
loop_
_entity.id
_entity.type
_entity.pdbx_description
1 polymer ?
#
loop_
_entity_poly.entity_id
_entity_poly.type
_entity_poly.pdbx_seq_one_letter_code
_entity_poly.pdbx_strand_id
1 'polypeptide(L)'
;RLAEKAEQTVTIGIASYPISAFKKSDMIDNSRKALDHAAFFGPGSAVAFDGVSLNISGDKLYENGDLQGAIDEFKRALLIDPSNVNVHNSLGVCFGLQGEYESAIEEFKHVASIDPGDYMAMFNLGLVHVLRKQPEKALEFFLNADKINGDVYEVAFQSGKLYFESGHLEKAKPFLERAAKLDPDSGAVYRYLGDCYAAGNLTQDAISAYKKAIRHNPNDAAAMSALGCLFDDQGENPEITLMFCQESVGLSPENGLFRYRLGRLYFRQERFDDALKEYEKAEQFGYDAARDIQEIKERQAAK
;
A
#
# COMPACT_ATOMS: atom_id res chain seq x y z
N ARG A 1 -18.56 43.96 31.38
CA ARG A 1 -17.75 44.88 30.50
C ARG A 1 -16.55 44.23 29.82
N LEU A 2 -16.17 42.98 30.16
CA LEU A 2 -15.17 42.21 29.41
C LEU A 2 -15.79 41.22 28.41
N ALA A 3 -17.10 40.95 28.52
CA ALA A 3 -17.81 40.03 27.64
C ALA A 3 -18.27 40.64 26.30
N GLU A 4 -18.14 41.95 26.11
CA GLU A 4 -18.60 42.66 24.91
C GLU A 4 -17.51 43.00 23.90
N LYS A 5 -16.26 42.51 24.09
CA LYS A 5 -15.13 42.95 23.26
C LYS A 5 -14.32 41.91 22.52
N ALA A 6 -14.72 40.72 22.44
CA ALA A 6 -14.35 39.68 21.44
C ALA A 6 -15.07 38.40 21.86
N GLU A 7 -15.73 37.73 20.98
CA GLU A 7 -16.11 36.32 21.11
C GLU A 7 -14.82 35.46 21.11
N GLN A 8 -14.02 35.62 22.17
CA GLN A 8 -12.88 34.75 22.41
C GLN A 8 -13.40 33.51 23.14
N THR A 9 -13.56 32.45 22.36
CA THR A 9 -13.85 31.14 22.92
C THR A 9 -12.55 30.57 23.50
N VAL A 10 -12.59 30.00 24.70
CA VAL A 10 -11.44 29.36 25.36
C VAL A 10 -11.66 27.86 25.32
N THR A 11 -10.70 27.13 24.73
CA THR A 11 -10.67 25.66 24.77
C THR A 11 -9.85 25.20 25.97
N ILE A 12 -10.32 24.23 26.73
CA ILE A 12 -9.74 23.82 28.02
C ILE A 12 -9.45 22.31 28.04
N GLY A 13 -8.21 21.97 28.36
CA GLY A 13 -7.82 20.58 28.73
C GLY A 13 -7.71 20.48 30.25
N ILE A 14 -8.34 19.48 30.86
CA ILE A 14 -8.41 19.27 32.30
C ILE A 14 -7.72 17.97 32.65
N ALA A 15 -6.75 17.98 33.57
CA ALA A 15 -6.23 16.79 34.19
C ALA A 15 -6.48 16.81 35.72
N SER A 16 -6.85 15.66 36.27
CA SER A 16 -7.08 15.46 37.70
C SER A 16 -6.09 14.44 38.27
N TYR A 17 -5.91 14.45 39.59
CA TYR A 17 -5.11 13.46 40.30
C TYR A 17 -5.84 13.07 41.61
N PRO A 18 -5.81 11.78 41.99
CA PRO A 18 -5.11 10.64 41.39
C PRO A 18 -5.89 10.04 40.21
N ILE A 19 -5.16 9.62 39.18
CA ILE A 19 -5.64 8.67 38.17
C ILE A 19 -4.74 7.43 38.33
N SER A 20 -5.32 6.23 38.34
CA SER A 20 -4.54 4.99 38.44
C SER A 20 -3.49 4.93 37.33
N ALA A 21 -2.27 4.50 37.68
CA ALA A 21 -1.11 4.38 36.80
C ALA A 21 -0.40 5.68 36.36
N PHE A 22 -0.88 6.90 36.77
CA PHE A 22 -0.21 8.17 36.43
C PHE A 22 0.32 8.89 37.68
N LYS A 23 1.48 9.53 37.51
CA LYS A 23 2.13 10.28 38.59
C LYS A 23 1.59 11.72 38.63
N LYS A 24 1.68 12.37 39.79
CA LYS A 24 1.33 13.79 39.92
C LYS A 24 2.15 14.70 39.00
N SER A 25 3.39 14.31 38.67
CA SER A 25 4.27 15.01 37.71
C SER A 25 3.69 15.08 36.31
N ASP A 26 2.83 14.13 35.92
CA ASP A 26 2.30 13.98 34.57
C ASP A 26 1.09 14.91 34.31
N MET A 27 0.57 15.58 35.35
CA MET A 27 -0.66 16.38 35.25
C MET A 27 -0.61 17.48 34.19
N ILE A 28 0.53 18.19 34.05
CA ILE A 28 0.67 19.26 33.06
C ILE A 28 0.66 18.68 31.66
N ASP A 29 1.37 17.59 31.43
CA ASP A 29 1.39 16.90 30.13
C ASP A 29 0.03 16.31 29.79
N ASN A 30 -0.62 15.65 30.75
CA ASN A 30 -1.97 15.11 30.59
C ASN A 30 -3.00 16.20 30.28
N SER A 31 -2.87 17.40 30.90
CA SER A 31 -3.77 18.51 30.57
C SER A 31 -3.55 19.07 29.15
N ARG A 32 -2.31 19.03 28.64
CA ARG A 32 -2.01 19.38 27.24
C ARG A 32 -2.64 18.38 26.28
N LYS A 33 -2.53 17.09 26.56
CA LYS A 33 -3.17 16.02 25.77
C LYS A 33 -4.70 16.15 25.77
N ALA A 34 -5.29 16.47 26.92
CA ALA A 34 -6.72 16.77 26.99
C ALA A 34 -7.10 18.03 26.20
N LEU A 35 -6.23 19.05 26.15
CA LEU A 35 -6.43 20.23 25.32
C LEU A 35 -6.37 19.88 23.82
N ASP A 36 -5.45 19.03 23.41
CA ASP A 36 -5.38 18.51 22.05
C ASP A 36 -6.64 17.72 21.69
N HIS A 37 -7.17 16.91 22.60
CA HIS A 37 -8.44 16.22 22.43
C HIS A 37 -9.59 17.19 22.31
N ALA A 38 -9.63 18.25 23.15
CA ALA A 38 -10.66 19.29 23.10
C ALA A 38 -10.69 20.04 21.75
N ALA A 39 -9.57 20.15 21.07
CA ALA A 39 -9.48 20.83 19.77
C ALA A 39 -10.35 20.16 18.68
N PHE A 40 -10.62 18.85 18.77
CA PHE A 40 -11.52 18.15 17.84
C PHE A 40 -12.98 18.58 17.96
N PHE A 41 -13.40 19.09 19.11
CA PHE A 41 -14.76 19.57 19.34
C PHE A 41 -14.94 21.05 18.97
N GLY A 42 -13.85 21.72 18.59
CA GLY A 42 -13.87 23.12 18.18
C GLY A 42 -13.72 24.12 19.35
N PRO A 43 -13.76 25.41 19.01
CA PRO A 43 -13.56 26.49 19.99
C PRO A 43 -14.60 26.48 21.13
N GLY A 44 -14.12 26.70 22.36
CA GLY A 44 -14.98 26.77 23.55
C GLY A 44 -15.26 25.43 24.22
N SER A 45 -14.67 24.33 23.74
CA SER A 45 -14.83 23.03 24.35
C SER A 45 -13.93 22.82 25.57
N ALA A 46 -14.34 21.93 26.47
CA ALA A 46 -13.57 21.51 27.64
C ALA A 46 -13.57 19.98 27.73
N VAL A 47 -12.39 19.37 27.78
CA VAL A 47 -12.22 17.91 27.84
C VAL A 47 -11.36 17.53 29.04
N ALA A 48 -11.83 16.53 29.79
CA ALA A 48 -11.02 15.88 30.82
C ALA A 48 -10.09 14.84 30.19
N PHE A 49 -8.86 14.74 30.70
CA PHE A 49 -7.88 13.74 30.28
C PHE A 49 -8.41 12.32 30.51
N ASP A 50 -8.31 11.51 29.45
CA ASP A 50 -8.76 10.11 29.40
C ASP A 50 -7.91 9.28 28.46
N GLY A 51 -8.32 8.03 28.19
CA GLY A 51 -7.67 7.15 27.23
C GLY A 51 -7.67 7.68 25.79
N VAL A 52 -8.72 8.42 25.39
CA VAL A 52 -8.83 9.03 24.06
C VAL A 52 -7.79 10.14 23.89
N SER A 53 -7.53 10.93 24.94
CA SER A 53 -6.48 11.97 24.93
C SER A 53 -5.09 11.37 24.68
N LEU A 54 -4.83 10.17 25.21
CA LEU A 54 -3.58 9.42 24.97
C LEU A 54 -3.54 8.79 23.57
N ASN A 55 -4.68 8.28 23.09
CA ASN A 55 -4.77 7.77 21.72
C ASN A 55 -4.44 8.87 20.71
N ILE A 56 -5.06 10.05 20.83
CA ILE A 56 -4.79 11.21 19.97
C ILE A 56 -3.29 11.62 20.06
N SER A 57 -2.72 11.59 21.27
CA SER A 57 -1.28 11.87 21.45
C SER A 57 -0.41 10.83 20.73
N GLY A 58 -0.77 9.55 20.82
CA GLY A 58 -0.12 8.46 20.11
C GLY A 58 -0.21 8.60 18.60
N ASP A 59 -1.40 8.90 18.07
CA ASP A 59 -1.62 9.12 16.64
C ASP A 59 -0.77 10.29 16.10
N LYS A 60 -0.68 11.41 16.84
CA LYS A 60 0.21 12.53 16.48
C LYS A 60 1.69 12.14 16.45
N LEU A 61 2.14 11.35 17.41
CA LEU A 61 3.52 10.84 17.42
C LEU A 61 3.78 9.91 16.24
N TYR A 62 2.83 9.03 15.94
CA TYR A 62 2.88 8.16 14.77
C TYR A 62 3.00 8.95 13.46
N GLU A 63 2.16 9.96 13.26
CA GLU A 63 2.19 10.84 12.09
C GLU A 63 3.52 11.59 11.94
N ASN A 64 4.17 11.94 13.06
CA ASN A 64 5.49 12.56 13.08
C ASN A 64 6.66 11.55 12.94
N GLY A 65 6.36 10.25 12.79
CA GLY A 65 7.36 9.20 12.65
C GLY A 65 7.99 8.71 13.96
N ASP A 66 7.54 9.20 15.11
CA ASP A 66 7.99 8.73 16.43
C ASP A 66 7.19 7.48 16.84
N LEU A 67 7.52 6.35 16.22
CA LEU A 67 6.85 5.08 16.49
C LEU A 67 6.99 4.64 17.95
N GLN A 68 8.16 4.86 18.57
CA GLN A 68 8.36 4.45 19.97
C GLN A 68 7.52 5.30 20.92
N GLY A 69 7.51 6.61 20.73
CA GLY A 69 6.65 7.50 21.50
C GLY A 69 5.17 7.16 21.33
N ALA A 70 4.73 6.82 20.12
CA ALA A 70 3.37 6.39 19.85
C ALA A 70 3.01 5.10 20.62
N ILE A 71 3.88 4.09 20.58
CA ILE A 71 3.72 2.82 21.32
C ILE A 71 3.57 3.09 22.82
N ASP A 72 4.41 3.96 23.38
CA ASP A 72 4.37 4.28 24.81
C ASP A 72 3.04 4.97 25.19
N GLU A 73 2.54 5.89 24.37
CA GLU A 73 1.24 6.53 24.59
C GLU A 73 0.08 5.54 24.45
N PHE A 74 0.08 4.68 23.43
CA PHE A 74 -0.95 3.65 23.26
C PHE A 74 -0.96 2.66 24.44
N LYS A 75 0.19 2.20 24.90
CA LYS A 75 0.29 1.36 26.12
C LYS A 75 -0.28 2.07 27.34
N ARG A 76 -0.01 3.38 27.51
CA ARG A 76 -0.59 4.17 28.58
C ARG A 76 -2.11 4.33 28.45
N ALA A 77 -2.63 4.46 27.22
CA ALA A 77 -4.07 4.48 26.96
C ALA A 77 -4.75 3.20 27.43
N LEU A 78 -4.13 2.04 27.14
CA LEU A 78 -4.62 0.73 27.58
C LEU A 78 -4.57 0.50 29.11
N LEU A 79 -3.80 1.30 29.87
CA LEU A 79 -3.90 1.29 31.33
C LEU A 79 -5.20 1.93 31.83
N ILE A 80 -5.81 2.82 31.04
CA ILE A 80 -7.10 3.47 31.36
C ILE A 80 -8.26 2.63 30.83
N ASP A 81 -8.14 2.21 29.57
CA ASP A 81 -9.17 1.40 28.87
C ASP A 81 -8.52 0.21 28.19
N PRO A 82 -8.39 -0.93 28.91
CA PRO A 82 -7.76 -2.15 28.39
C PRO A 82 -8.48 -2.82 27.22
N SER A 83 -9.72 -2.41 26.92
CA SER A 83 -10.53 -3.00 25.85
C SER A 83 -10.68 -2.07 24.64
N ASN A 84 -9.92 -1.00 24.57
CA ASN A 84 -10.02 -0.03 23.48
C ASN A 84 -9.50 -0.61 22.15
N VAL A 85 -10.43 -1.01 21.31
CA VAL A 85 -10.18 -1.63 19.99
C VAL A 85 -9.30 -0.74 19.11
N ASN A 86 -9.57 0.58 19.09
CA ASN A 86 -8.80 1.51 18.25
C ASN A 86 -7.34 1.57 18.70
N VAL A 87 -7.11 1.64 20.01
CA VAL A 87 -5.74 1.68 20.57
C VAL A 87 -4.98 0.39 20.29
N HIS A 88 -5.62 -0.78 20.42
CA HIS A 88 -5.01 -2.06 20.07
C HIS A 88 -4.68 -2.13 18.57
N ASN A 89 -5.57 -1.65 17.69
CA ASN A 89 -5.28 -1.56 16.26
C ASN A 89 -4.08 -0.65 15.96
N SER A 90 -4.05 0.57 16.51
CA SER A 90 -2.93 1.51 16.33
C SER A 90 -1.61 0.93 16.86
N LEU A 91 -1.64 0.30 18.03
CA LEU A 91 -0.47 -0.36 18.63
C LEU A 91 0.04 -1.52 17.76
N GLY A 92 -0.87 -2.35 17.25
CA GLY A 92 -0.54 -3.43 16.32
C GLY A 92 0.10 -2.93 15.02
N VAL A 93 -0.38 -1.82 14.47
CA VAL A 93 0.22 -1.17 13.29
C VAL A 93 1.64 -0.70 13.60
N CYS A 94 1.85 -0.02 14.74
CA CYS A 94 3.19 0.43 15.16
C CYS A 94 4.17 -0.75 15.29
N PHE A 95 3.77 -1.84 15.94
CA PHE A 95 4.59 -3.05 16.04
C PHE A 95 4.90 -3.66 14.67
N GLY A 96 3.91 -3.71 13.78
CA GLY A 96 4.11 -4.20 12.42
C GLY A 96 5.16 -3.40 11.64
N LEU A 97 5.16 -2.06 11.76
CA LEU A 97 6.13 -1.17 11.15
C LEU A 97 7.52 -1.28 11.76
N GLN A 98 7.63 -1.60 13.06
CA GLN A 98 8.91 -1.89 13.70
C GLN A 98 9.46 -3.30 13.38
N GLY A 99 8.67 -4.15 12.71
CA GLY A 99 9.02 -5.53 12.44
C GLY A 99 8.77 -6.49 13.60
N GLU A 100 8.10 -6.03 14.66
CA GLU A 100 7.69 -6.84 15.82
C GLU A 100 6.37 -7.58 15.49
N TYR A 101 6.44 -8.47 14.50
CA TYR A 101 5.26 -9.10 13.92
C TYR A 101 4.44 -9.94 14.91
N GLU A 102 5.08 -10.61 15.87
CA GLU A 102 4.40 -11.39 16.91
C GLU A 102 3.55 -10.49 17.80
N SER A 103 4.12 -9.37 18.27
CA SER A 103 3.39 -8.37 19.07
C SER A 103 2.23 -7.77 18.28
N ALA A 104 2.42 -7.45 17.00
CA ALA A 104 1.35 -6.97 16.14
C ALA A 104 0.19 -8.00 15.99
N ILE A 105 0.53 -9.27 15.81
CA ILE A 105 -0.46 -10.35 15.71
C ILE A 105 -1.25 -10.51 17.02
N GLU A 106 -0.60 -10.39 18.17
CA GLU A 106 -1.26 -10.46 19.47
C GLU A 106 -2.28 -9.32 19.64
N GLU A 107 -1.91 -8.11 19.29
CA GLU A 107 -2.81 -6.96 19.38
C GLU A 107 -4.03 -7.11 18.44
N PHE A 108 -3.82 -7.47 17.18
CA PHE A 108 -4.94 -7.66 16.23
C PHE A 108 -5.83 -8.87 16.60
N LYS A 109 -5.26 -9.95 17.15
CA LYS A 109 -6.06 -11.06 17.69
C LYS A 109 -6.89 -10.63 18.90
N HIS A 110 -6.33 -9.75 19.73
CA HIS A 110 -7.07 -9.20 20.85
C HIS A 110 -8.28 -8.39 20.37
N VAL A 111 -8.10 -7.53 19.37
CA VAL A 111 -9.20 -6.82 18.69
C VAL A 111 -10.26 -7.81 18.20
N ALA A 112 -9.86 -8.82 17.43
CA ALA A 112 -10.78 -9.83 16.91
C ALA A 112 -11.52 -10.63 18.00
N SER A 113 -10.93 -10.73 19.21
CA SER A 113 -11.59 -11.38 20.35
C SER A 113 -12.64 -10.49 21.03
N ILE A 114 -12.43 -9.17 21.01
CA ILE A 114 -13.38 -8.17 21.55
C ILE A 114 -14.51 -7.92 20.55
N ASP A 115 -14.16 -7.70 19.29
CA ASP A 115 -15.10 -7.48 18.20
C ASP A 115 -14.82 -8.45 17.03
N PRO A 116 -15.49 -9.61 16.99
CA PRO A 116 -15.38 -10.55 15.88
C PRO A 116 -15.89 -10.02 14.53
N GLY A 117 -16.64 -8.90 14.55
CA GLY A 117 -17.15 -8.20 13.37
C GLY A 117 -16.19 -7.14 12.82
N ASP A 118 -15.05 -6.90 13.46
CA ASP A 118 -14.05 -5.96 12.97
C ASP A 118 -13.24 -6.55 11.82
N TYR A 119 -13.59 -6.14 10.59
CA TYR A 119 -12.85 -6.56 9.39
C TYR A 119 -11.41 -6.00 9.37
N MET A 120 -11.15 -4.85 10.03
CA MET A 120 -9.82 -4.22 10.04
C MET A 120 -8.80 -5.08 10.79
N ALA A 121 -9.21 -5.72 11.89
CA ALA A 121 -8.34 -6.66 12.59
C ALA A 121 -7.92 -7.83 11.69
N MET A 122 -8.87 -8.42 10.94
CA MET A 122 -8.56 -9.47 9.97
C MET A 122 -7.69 -8.95 8.84
N PHE A 123 -7.99 -7.78 8.30
CA PHE A 123 -7.19 -7.15 7.25
C PHE A 123 -5.75 -6.90 7.72
N ASN A 124 -5.56 -6.34 8.91
CA ASN A 124 -4.25 -6.07 9.48
C ASN A 124 -3.46 -7.35 9.77
N LEU A 125 -4.10 -8.42 10.24
CA LEU A 125 -3.48 -9.75 10.35
C LEU A 125 -2.99 -10.24 8.98
N GLY A 126 -3.78 -10.06 7.93
CA GLY A 126 -3.38 -10.36 6.56
C GLY A 126 -2.14 -9.58 6.14
N LEU A 127 -2.09 -8.26 6.39
CA LEU A 127 -0.93 -7.42 6.06
C LEU A 127 0.34 -7.88 6.80
N VAL A 128 0.24 -8.21 8.09
CA VAL A 128 1.40 -8.73 8.83
C VAL A 128 1.91 -10.04 8.21
N HIS A 129 1.01 -10.93 7.77
CA HIS A 129 1.43 -12.16 7.10
C HIS A 129 2.04 -11.90 5.71
N VAL A 130 1.63 -10.84 4.98
CA VAL A 130 2.33 -10.39 3.76
C VAL A 130 3.77 -9.98 4.10
N LEU A 131 3.98 -9.15 5.14
CA LEU A 131 5.31 -8.72 5.58
C LEU A 131 6.20 -9.90 6.00
N ARG A 132 5.60 -10.94 6.58
CA ARG A 132 6.27 -12.20 6.94
C ARG A 132 6.52 -13.14 5.74
N LYS A 133 6.15 -12.74 4.53
CA LYS A 133 6.24 -13.56 3.31
C LYS A 133 5.47 -14.89 3.42
N GLN A 134 4.27 -14.83 3.99
CA GLN A 134 3.35 -15.96 4.19
C GLN A 134 2.05 -15.70 3.42
N PRO A 135 2.05 -15.72 2.07
CA PRO A 135 0.93 -15.28 1.24
C PRO A 135 -0.34 -16.14 1.44
N GLU A 136 -0.21 -17.43 1.74
CA GLU A 136 -1.37 -18.31 1.96
C GLU A 136 -2.14 -17.91 3.22
N LYS A 137 -1.42 -17.61 4.31
CA LYS A 137 -2.04 -17.13 5.55
C LYS A 137 -2.61 -15.73 5.39
N ALA A 138 -1.88 -14.86 4.69
CA ALA A 138 -2.37 -13.51 4.39
C ALA A 138 -3.71 -13.57 3.65
N LEU A 139 -3.80 -14.42 2.62
CA LEU A 139 -5.02 -14.62 1.85
C LEU A 139 -6.18 -15.15 2.71
N GLU A 140 -5.93 -16.10 3.62
CA GLU A 140 -6.93 -16.60 4.56
C GLU A 140 -7.53 -15.44 5.38
N PHE A 141 -6.71 -14.57 5.93
CA PHE A 141 -7.15 -13.43 6.71
C PHE A 141 -7.90 -12.39 5.87
N PHE A 142 -7.41 -12.07 4.66
CA PHE A 142 -8.13 -11.16 3.76
C PHE A 142 -9.50 -11.71 3.34
N LEU A 143 -9.61 -13.01 3.08
CA LEU A 143 -10.91 -13.64 2.78
C LEU A 143 -11.85 -13.65 3.99
N ASN A 144 -11.32 -13.70 5.21
CA ASN A 144 -12.14 -13.54 6.41
C ASN A 144 -12.59 -12.08 6.57
N ALA A 145 -11.72 -11.09 6.32
CA ALA A 145 -12.11 -9.68 6.27
C ALA A 145 -13.21 -9.44 5.21
N ASP A 146 -13.07 -10.05 4.04
CA ASP A 146 -14.04 -9.97 2.93
C ASP A 146 -15.43 -10.52 3.30
N LYS A 147 -15.49 -11.61 4.07
CA LYS A 147 -16.75 -12.17 4.57
C LYS A 147 -17.45 -11.25 5.56
N ILE A 148 -16.67 -10.49 6.35
CA ILE A 148 -17.21 -9.53 7.33
C ILE A 148 -17.72 -8.29 6.60
N ASN A 149 -16.91 -7.73 5.71
CA ASN A 149 -17.27 -6.57 4.91
C ASN A 149 -16.69 -6.69 3.49
N GLY A 150 -17.53 -7.02 2.53
CA GLY A 150 -17.14 -7.20 1.12
C GLY A 150 -17.00 -5.90 0.33
N ASP A 151 -17.41 -4.75 0.90
CA ASP A 151 -17.41 -3.45 0.21
C ASP A 151 -16.18 -2.59 0.61
N VAL A 152 -15.05 -3.25 0.85
CA VAL A 152 -13.77 -2.60 1.20
C VAL A 152 -12.78 -2.76 0.07
N TYR A 153 -12.35 -1.62 -0.49
CA TYR A 153 -11.40 -1.58 -1.59
C TYR A 153 -10.10 -2.32 -1.29
N GLU A 154 -9.48 -2.03 -0.15
CA GLU A 154 -8.17 -2.58 0.24
C GLU A 154 -8.22 -4.10 0.37
N VAL A 155 -9.31 -4.63 0.94
CA VAL A 155 -9.52 -6.08 1.11
C VAL A 155 -9.66 -6.75 -0.25
N ALA A 156 -10.49 -6.19 -1.13
CA ALA A 156 -10.69 -6.71 -2.48
C ALA A 156 -9.37 -6.64 -3.29
N PHE A 157 -8.67 -5.52 -3.23
CA PHE A 157 -7.41 -5.34 -3.95
C PHE A 157 -6.32 -6.31 -3.48
N GLN A 158 -6.07 -6.42 -2.18
CA GLN A 158 -5.04 -7.31 -1.64
C GLN A 158 -5.36 -8.78 -1.91
N SER A 159 -6.63 -9.18 -1.79
CA SER A 159 -7.06 -10.54 -2.13
C SER A 159 -6.82 -10.85 -3.61
N GLY A 160 -7.23 -9.95 -4.50
CA GLY A 160 -7.04 -10.11 -5.94
C GLY A 160 -5.57 -10.14 -6.34
N LYS A 161 -4.76 -9.25 -5.76
CA LYS A 161 -3.32 -9.20 -5.94
C LYS A 161 -2.64 -10.52 -5.53
N LEU A 162 -2.93 -11.03 -4.34
CA LEU A 162 -2.34 -12.29 -3.87
C LEU A 162 -2.78 -13.49 -4.70
N TYR A 163 -4.03 -13.55 -5.14
CA TYR A 163 -4.47 -14.59 -6.07
C TYR A 163 -3.71 -14.52 -7.39
N PHE A 164 -3.51 -13.32 -7.94
CA PHE A 164 -2.73 -13.14 -9.17
C PHE A 164 -1.28 -13.58 -8.98
N GLU A 165 -0.60 -13.11 -7.94
CA GLU A 165 0.80 -13.44 -7.63
C GLU A 165 0.99 -14.94 -7.36
N SER A 166 -0.05 -15.64 -6.89
CA SER A 166 -0.08 -17.09 -6.70
C SER A 166 -0.51 -17.87 -7.97
N GLY A 167 -0.69 -17.20 -9.11
CA GLY A 167 -1.08 -17.82 -10.38
C GLY A 167 -2.55 -18.24 -10.51
N HIS A 168 -3.41 -17.83 -9.58
CA HIS A 168 -4.84 -18.17 -9.58
C HIS A 168 -5.68 -17.10 -10.28
N LEU A 169 -5.50 -16.95 -11.61
CA LEU A 169 -6.08 -15.87 -12.41
C LEU A 169 -7.60 -15.79 -12.32
N GLU A 170 -8.28 -16.94 -12.38
CA GLU A 170 -9.76 -17.02 -12.32
C GLU A 170 -10.33 -16.52 -10.99
N LYS A 171 -9.55 -16.64 -9.90
CA LYS A 171 -9.92 -16.10 -8.60
C LYS A 171 -9.50 -14.65 -8.42
N ALA A 172 -8.38 -14.24 -9.02
CA ALA A 172 -7.87 -12.87 -8.95
C ALA A 172 -8.82 -11.86 -9.60
N LYS A 173 -9.29 -12.20 -10.80
CA LYS A 173 -10.10 -11.32 -11.65
C LYS A 173 -11.34 -10.75 -10.93
N PRO A 174 -12.25 -11.52 -10.34
CA PRO A 174 -13.46 -10.96 -9.69
C PRO A 174 -13.14 -10.03 -8.51
N PHE A 175 -12.08 -10.30 -7.76
CA PHE A 175 -11.64 -9.42 -6.68
C PHE A 175 -11.10 -8.09 -7.22
N LEU A 176 -10.26 -8.12 -8.26
CA LEU A 176 -9.72 -6.91 -8.89
C LEU A 176 -10.81 -6.11 -9.61
N GLU A 177 -11.77 -6.74 -10.27
CA GLU A 177 -12.93 -6.06 -10.87
C GLU A 177 -13.80 -5.38 -9.81
N ARG A 178 -13.98 -6.01 -8.65
CA ARG A 178 -14.68 -5.40 -7.53
C ARG A 178 -13.88 -4.23 -6.95
N ALA A 179 -12.57 -4.37 -6.76
CA ALA A 179 -11.71 -3.28 -6.33
C ALA A 179 -11.78 -2.08 -7.29
N ALA A 180 -11.79 -2.31 -8.61
CA ALA A 180 -11.94 -1.25 -9.62
C ALA A 180 -13.32 -0.55 -9.59
N LYS A 181 -14.35 -1.20 -9.05
CA LYS A 181 -15.67 -0.57 -8.84
C LYS A 181 -15.71 0.25 -7.56
N LEU A 182 -15.01 -0.21 -6.51
CA LEU A 182 -14.95 0.47 -5.21
C LEU A 182 -14.06 1.71 -5.26
N ASP A 183 -12.93 1.63 -5.97
CA ASP A 183 -12.05 2.77 -6.26
C ASP A 183 -11.73 2.83 -7.77
N PRO A 184 -12.53 3.58 -8.55
CA PRO A 184 -12.32 3.72 -9.99
C PRO A 184 -11.08 4.51 -10.39
N ASP A 185 -10.45 5.23 -9.45
CA ASP A 185 -9.28 6.07 -9.71
C ASP A 185 -7.96 5.37 -9.39
N SER A 186 -8.01 4.14 -8.87
CA SER A 186 -6.82 3.37 -8.54
C SER A 186 -6.08 2.83 -9.76
N GLY A 187 -4.99 3.50 -10.15
CA GLY A 187 -4.10 3.01 -11.22
C GLY A 187 -3.54 1.61 -10.93
N ALA A 188 -3.23 1.31 -9.68
CA ALA A 188 -2.70 0.01 -9.27
C ALA A 188 -3.65 -1.16 -9.59
N VAL A 189 -4.95 -1.00 -9.34
CA VAL A 189 -5.95 -2.02 -9.66
C VAL A 189 -6.01 -2.27 -11.16
N TYR A 190 -6.03 -1.21 -11.97
CA TYR A 190 -6.06 -1.36 -13.43
C TYR A 190 -4.80 -2.00 -13.99
N ARG A 191 -3.64 -1.79 -13.37
CA ARG A 191 -2.42 -2.51 -13.73
C ARG A 191 -2.56 -4.00 -13.46
N TYR A 192 -2.97 -4.40 -12.27
CA TYR A 192 -3.18 -5.84 -11.95
C TYR A 192 -4.30 -6.47 -12.79
N LEU A 193 -5.35 -5.73 -13.14
CA LEU A 193 -6.34 -6.21 -14.12
C LEU A 193 -5.73 -6.40 -15.50
N GLY A 194 -4.88 -5.47 -15.94
CA GLY A 194 -4.12 -5.61 -17.19
C GLY A 194 -3.24 -6.85 -17.19
N ASP A 195 -2.51 -7.09 -16.10
CA ASP A 195 -1.69 -8.28 -15.91
C ASP A 195 -2.53 -9.57 -15.96
N CYS A 196 -3.69 -9.59 -15.29
CA CYS A 196 -4.63 -10.72 -15.33
C CYS A 196 -5.17 -10.98 -16.74
N TYR A 197 -5.59 -9.94 -17.44
CA TYR A 197 -6.11 -10.07 -18.81
C TYR A 197 -5.04 -10.52 -19.78
N ALA A 198 -3.81 -9.97 -19.66
CA ALA A 198 -2.67 -10.39 -20.49
C ALA A 198 -2.32 -11.86 -20.26
N ALA A 199 -2.25 -12.31 -19.01
CA ALA A 199 -2.01 -13.72 -18.67
C ALA A 199 -3.14 -14.65 -19.14
N GLY A 200 -4.39 -14.15 -19.24
CA GLY A 200 -5.54 -14.84 -19.79
C GLY A 200 -5.67 -14.73 -21.33
N ASN A 201 -4.67 -14.16 -22.01
CA ASN A 201 -4.71 -13.89 -23.47
C ASN A 201 -5.86 -12.98 -23.94
N LEU A 202 -6.40 -12.16 -23.04
CA LEU A 202 -7.44 -11.16 -23.32
C LEU A 202 -6.77 -9.82 -23.69
N THR A 203 -6.10 -9.78 -24.84
CA THR A 203 -5.18 -8.70 -25.23
C THR A 203 -5.85 -7.32 -25.26
N GLN A 204 -7.07 -7.19 -25.78
CA GLN A 204 -7.76 -5.89 -25.88
C GLN A 204 -8.19 -5.37 -24.50
N ASP A 205 -8.63 -6.27 -23.61
CA ASP A 205 -8.97 -5.92 -22.24
C ASP A 205 -7.72 -5.49 -21.46
N ALA A 206 -6.60 -6.20 -21.66
CA ALA A 206 -5.31 -5.85 -21.07
C ALA A 206 -4.84 -4.46 -21.53
N ILE A 207 -4.88 -4.16 -22.83
CA ILE A 207 -4.54 -2.84 -23.37
C ILE A 207 -5.44 -1.75 -22.75
N SER A 208 -6.75 -1.99 -22.66
CA SER A 208 -7.69 -1.06 -22.05
C SER A 208 -7.37 -0.80 -20.58
N ALA A 209 -7.07 -1.85 -19.83
CA ALA A 209 -6.73 -1.77 -18.41
C ALA A 209 -5.40 -1.02 -18.19
N TYR A 210 -4.33 -1.34 -18.94
CA TYR A 210 -3.06 -0.61 -18.82
C TYR A 210 -3.18 0.87 -19.21
N LYS A 211 -3.98 1.22 -20.22
CA LYS A 211 -4.27 2.62 -20.56
C LYS A 211 -4.93 3.35 -19.40
N LYS A 212 -5.86 2.70 -18.68
CA LYS A 212 -6.46 3.28 -17.47
C LYS A 212 -5.43 3.42 -16.36
N ALA A 213 -4.59 2.38 -16.13
CA ALA A 213 -3.52 2.42 -15.14
C ALA A 213 -2.61 3.65 -15.36
N ILE A 214 -2.13 3.85 -16.59
CA ILE A 214 -1.26 4.97 -16.96
C ILE A 214 -2.00 6.33 -16.84
N ARG A 215 -3.31 6.38 -17.13
CA ARG A 215 -4.11 7.61 -16.95
C ARG A 215 -4.15 8.04 -15.48
N HIS A 216 -4.36 7.11 -14.55
CA HIS A 216 -4.44 7.40 -13.12
C HIS A 216 -3.06 7.51 -12.46
N ASN A 217 -2.07 6.78 -12.97
CA ASN A 217 -0.67 6.89 -12.56
C ASN A 217 0.25 7.02 -13.78
N PRO A 218 0.55 8.24 -14.23
CA PRO A 218 1.43 8.47 -15.39
C PRO A 218 2.87 7.99 -15.20
N ASN A 219 3.28 7.61 -14.01
CA ASN A 219 4.61 7.08 -13.70
C ASN A 219 4.61 5.57 -13.45
N ASP A 220 3.57 4.84 -13.87
CA ASP A 220 3.54 3.38 -13.77
C ASP A 220 4.40 2.73 -14.87
N ALA A 221 5.69 2.61 -14.58
CA ALA A 221 6.66 2.01 -15.48
C ALA A 221 6.29 0.57 -15.89
N ALA A 222 5.66 -0.19 -14.98
CA ALA A 222 5.25 -1.56 -15.25
C ALA A 222 4.10 -1.62 -16.27
N ALA A 223 3.07 -0.78 -16.09
CA ALA A 223 1.97 -0.67 -17.03
C ALA A 223 2.45 -0.18 -18.42
N MET A 224 3.36 0.80 -18.46
CA MET A 224 3.96 1.28 -19.72
C MET A 224 4.73 0.17 -20.44
N SER A 225 5.61 -0.54 -19.71
CA SER A 225 6.39 -1.63 -20.28
C SER A 225 5.50 -2.76 -20.81
N ALA A 226 4.43 -3.11 -20.09
CA ALA A 226 3.49 -4.14 -20.50
C ALA A 226 2.66 -3.70 -21.72
N LEU A 227 2.19 -2.45 -21.72
CA LEU A 227 1.44 -1.89 -22.87
C LEU A 227 2.30 -1.82 -24.13
N GLY A 228 3.55 -1.35 -24.01
CA GLY A 228 4.50 -1.33 -25.13
C GLY A 228 4.74 -2.73 -25.68
N CYS A 229 4.89 -3.74 -24.81
CA CYS A 229 5.03 -5.13 -25.23
C CYS A 229 3.82 -5.65 -26.01
N LEU A 230 2.59 -5.35 -25.56
CA LEU A 230 1.36 -5.75 -26.26
C LEU A 230 1.19 -5.03 -27.60
N PHE A 231 1.57 -3.77 -27.68
CA PHE A 231 1.56 -3.01 -28.94
C PHE A 231 2.54 -3.58 -29.96
N ASP A 232 3.76 -3.95 -29.50
CA ASP A 232 4.73 -4.63 -30.35
C ASP A 232 4.19 -5.96 -30.89
N ASP A 233 3.54 -6.76 -30.05
CA ASP A 233 2.96 -8.04 -30.44
C ASP A 233 1.74 -7.91 -31.38
N GLN A 234 1.03 -6.79 -31.31
CA GLN A 234 -0.10 -6.48 -32.21
C GLN A 234 0.32 -5.76 -33.51
N GLY A 235 1.59 -5.39 -33.64
CA GLY A 235 2.09 -4.63 -34.80
C GLY A 235 1.56 -3.21 -34.84
N GLU A 236 1.28 -2.61 -33.67
CA GLU A 236 0.86 -1.23 -33.55
C GLU A 236 2.00 -0.27 -33.95
N ASN A 237 1.70 1.05 -34.02
CA ASN A 237 2.66 2.08 -34.44
C ASN A 237 3.99 1.94 -33.68
N PRO A 238 5.12 1.65 -34.39
CA PRO A 238 6.42 1.40 -33.78
C PRO A 238 6.95 2.58 -32.95
N GLU A 239 6.60 3.83 -33.29
CA GLU A 239 7.04 5.01 -32.55
C GLU A 239 6.37 5.10 -31.17
N ILE A 240 5.05 4.82 -31.12
CA ILE A 240 4.28 4.80 -29.86
C ILE A 240 4.77 3.65 -28.99
N THR A 241 4.97 2.48 -29.57
CA THR A 241 5.50 1.30 -28.88
C THR A 241 6.87 1.59 -28.27
N LEU A 242 7.77 2.21 -29.06
CA LEU A 242 9.10 2.59 -28.61
C LEU A 242 9.06 3.62 -27.46
N MET A 243 8.19 4.63 -27.58
CA MET A 243 8.00 5.64 -26.54
C MET A 243 7.65 4.98 -25.19
N PHE A 244 6.64 4.11 -25.14
CA PHE A 244 6.25 3.44 -23.90
C PHE A 244 7.37 2.58 -23.29
N CYS A 245 8.10 1.83 -24.13
CA CYS A 245 9.23 1.03 -23.65
C CYS A 245 10.39 1.90 -23.14
N GLN A 246 10.69 3.00 -23.81
CA GLN A 246 11.75 3.95 -23.38
C GLN A 246 11.37 4.67 -22.08
N GLU A 247 10.15 5.16 -21.96
CA GLU A 247 9.66 5.80 -20.74
C GLU A 247 9.69 4.84 -19.55
N SER A 248 9.27 3.59 -19.74
CA SER A 248 9.33 2.58 -18.67
C SER A 248 10.75 2.34 -18.16
N VAL A 249 11.74 2.29 -19.08
CA VAL A 249 13.16 2.19 -18.74
C VAL A 249 13.68 3.48 -18.11
N GLY A 250 13.21 4.65 -18.55
CA GLY A 250 13.54 5.94 -17.95
C GLY A 250 13.10 6.04 -16.49
N LEU A 251 11.89 5.58 -16.18
CA LEU A 251 11.33 5.56 -14.84
C LEU A 251 11.96 4.50 -13.92
N SER A 252 12.40 3.37 -14.50
CA SER A 252 12.98 2.25 -13.75
C SER A 252 14.21 1.69 -14.46
N PRO A 253 15.35 2.42 -14.42
CA PRO A 253 16.53 2.11 -15.26
C PRO A 253 17.21 0.78 -14.91
N GLU A 254 17.03 0.27 -13.70
CA GLU A 254 17.63 -0.97 -13.21
C GLU A 254 16.68 -2.18 -13.32
N ASN A 255 15.53 -2.03 -13.97
CA ASN A 255 14.62 -3.14 -14.18
C ASN A 255 15.02 -3.96 -15.42
N GLY A 256 15.57 -5.14 -15.20
CA GLY A 256 16.05 -6.03 -16.25
C GLY A 256 14.96 -6.43 -17.25
N LEU A 257 13.73 -6.69 -16.81
CA LEU A 257 12.60 -7.03 -17.68
C LEU A 257 12.25 -5.87 -18.64
N PHE A 258 12.25 -4.62 -18.14
CA PHE A 258 11.92 -3.46 -19.01
C PHE A 258 13.02 -3.25 -20.04
N ARG A 259 14.29 -3.43 -19.65
CA ARG A 259 15.42 -3.42 -20.55
C ARG A 259 15.31 -4.51 -21.62
N TYR A 260 14.99 -5.73 -21.21
CA TYR A 260 14.80 -6.84 -22.14
C TYR A 260 13.70 -6.53 -23.18
N ARG A 261 12.54 -6.03 -22.74
CA ARG A 261 11.44 -5.67 -23.63
C ARG A 261 11.82 -4.58 -24.63
N LEU A 262 12.57 -3.56 -24.19
CA LEU A 262 13.10 -2.52 -25.07
C LEU A 262 14.12 -3.10 -26.06
N GLY A 263 15.03 -3.97 -25.61
CA GLY A 263 15.97 -4.70 -26.46
C GLY A 263 15.27 -5.54 -27.53
N ARG A 264 14.20 -6.25 -27.16
CA ARG A 264 13.39 -7.04 -28.10
C ARG A 264 12.75 -6.17 -29.18
N LEU A 265 12.27 -4.98 -28.81
CA LEU A 265 11.71 -4.02 -29.76
C LEU A 265 12.77 -3.52 -30.74
N TYR A 266 13.96 -3.14 -30.27
CA TYR A 266 15.07 -2.74 -31.13
C TYR A 266 15.52 -3.90 -32.04
N PHE A 267 15.56 -5.13 -31.55
CA PHE A 267 15.87 -6.32 -32.34
C PHE A 267 14.89 -6.50 -33.51
N ARG A 268 13.59 -6.39 -33.27
CA ARG A 268 12.56 -6.46 -34.32
C ARG A 268 12.68 -5.33 -35.35
N GLN A 269 13.21 -4.17 -34.95
CA GLN A 269 13.50 -3.04 -35.83
C GLN A 269 14.88 -3.15 -36.53
N GLU A 270 15.56 -4.29 -36.42
CA GLU A 270 16.89 -4.54 -36.95
C GLU A 270 17.99 -3.60 -36.41
N ARG A 271 17.71 -2.91 -35.31
CA ARG A 271 18.66 -2.03 -34.60
C ARG A 271 19.51 -2.85 -33.63
N PHE A 272 20.37 -3.69 -34.18
CA PHE A 272 21.07 -4.73 -33.42
C PHE A 272 22.02 -4.15 -32.35
N ASP A 273 22.69 -3.04 -32.61
CA ASP A 273 23.58 -2.40 -31.62
C ASP A 273 22.82 -1.86 -30.41
N ASP A 274 21.66 -1.23 -30.65
CA ASP A 274 20.78 -0.77 -29.57
C ASP A 274 20.17 -1.94 -28.79
N ALA A 275 19.77 -3.00 -29.50
CA ALA A 275 19.23 -4.20 -28.88
C ALA A 275 20.27 -4.89 -27.99
N LEU A 276 21.51 -5.06 -28.48
CA LEU A 276 22.60 -5.66 -27.72
C LEU A 276 22.86 -4.90 -26.42
N LYS A 277 22.94 -3.58 -26.49
CA LYS A 277 23.16 -2.71 -25.34
C LYS A 277 22.06 -2.87 -24.27
N GLU A 278 20.79 -2.96 -24.67
CA GLU A 278 19.69 -3.11 -23.71
C GLU A 278 19.60 -4.54 -23.15
N TYR A 279 19.93 -5.56 -23.94
CA TYR A 279 20.02 -6.96 -23.48
C TYR A 279 21.19 -7.16 -22.48
N GLU A 280 22.36 -6.57 -22.74
CA GLU A 280 23.49 -6.61 -21.81
C GLU A 280 23.15 -5.96 -20.46
N LYS A 281 22.40 -4.84 -20.49
CA LYS A 281 21.89 -4.23 -19.25
C LYS A 281 20.80 -5.10 -18.58
N ALA A 282 19.94 -5.77 -19.36
CA ALA A 282 18.97 -6.69 -18.79
C ALA A 282 19.65 -7.81 -17.99
N GLU A 283 20.72 -8.40 -18.54
CA GLU A 283 21.58 -9.37 -17.85
C GLU A 283 22.19 -8.78 -16.57
N GLN A 284 22.78 -7.58 -16.67
CA GLN A 284 23.35 -6.89 -15.51
C GLN A 284 22.34 -6.72 -14.37
N PHE A 285 21.06 -6.50 -14.70
CA PHE A 285 19.98 -6.34 -13.75
C PHE A 285 19.17 -7.62 -13.49
N GLY A 286 19.79 -8.78 -13.76
CA GLY A 286 19.28 -10.09 -13.35
C GLY A 286 18.18 -10.69 -14.23
N TYR A 287 18.01 -10.19 -15.46
CA TYR A 287 17.08 -10.79 -16.43
C TYR A 287 17.86 -11.54 -17.51
N ASP A 288 17.54 -12.82 -17.72
CA ASP A 288 18.25 -13.70 -18.69
C ASP A 288 17.94 -13.26 -20.14
N ALA A 289 18.97 -12.76 -20.83
CA ALA A 289 18.94 -12.38 -22.24
C ALA A 289 20.10 -13.05 -23.04
N ALA A 290 20.78 -14.04 -22.45
CA ALA A 290 21.98 -14.63 -23.02
C ALA A 290 21.78 -15.18 -24.44
N ARG A 291 20.63 -15.78 -24.69
CA ARG A 291 20.31 -16.34 -26.04
C ARG A 291 20.14 -15.24 -27.08
N ASP A 292 19.43 -14.13 -26.71
CA ASP A 292 19.19 -13.01 -27.61
C ASP A 292 20.49 -12.27 -27.93
N ILE A 293 21.37 -12.13 -26.95
CA ILE A 293 22.72 -11.57 -27.12
C ILE A 293 23.55 -12.43 -28.09
N GLN A 294 23.52 -13.73 -27.91
CA GLN A 294 24.24 -14.65 -28.78
C GLN A 294 23.73 -14.61 -30.22
N GLU A 295 22.41 -14.58 -30.42
CA GLU A 295 21.78 -14.45 -31.73
C GLU A 295 22.23 -13.20 -32.47
N ILE A 296 22.30 -12.05 -31.78
CA ILE A 296 22.77 -10.80 -32.39
C ILE A 296 24.24 -10.96 -32.85
N LYS A 297 25.11 -11.49 -31.97
CA LYS A 297 26.54 -11.66 -32.28
C LYS A 297 26.75 -12.55 -33.50
N GLU A 298 25.99 -13.62 -33.60
CA GLU A 298 26.04 -14.53 -34.76
C GLU A 298 25.58 -13.83 -36.05
N ARG A 299 24.51 -13.04 -36.02
CA ARG A 299 24.03 -12.27 -37.17
C ARG A 299 25.01 -11.17 -37.59
N GLN A 300 25.72 -10.56 -36.66
CA GLN A 300 26.75 -9.56 -36.96
C GLN A 300 28.02 -10.18 -37.54
N ALA A 301 28.39 -11.38 -37.10
CA ALA A 301 29.56 -12.12 -37.63
C ALA A 301 29.31 -12.72 -39.03
N ALA A 302 28.06 -12.88 -39.45
CA ALA A 302 27.66 -13.42 -40.74
C ALA A 302 27.56 -12.35 -41.86
N LYS A 303 27.68 -11.06 -41.50
CA LYS A 303 27.70 -9.93 -42.43
C LYS A 303 29.13 -9.52 -42.75
#